data_59a545876aa963c877892d9795763b90
#
_entry.id   59a545876aa963c877892d9795763b90
#
_cell.length_a   1.000
_cell.length_b   1.000
_cell.length_c   1.000
_cell.angle_alpha   90.00
_cell.angle_beta   90.00
_cell.angle_gamma   90.00
#
_symmetry.space_group_name_H-M   'P 1'
#
loop_
_entity.id
_entity.type
_entity.pdbx_description
1 polymer ?
#
loop_
_entity_poly.entity_id
_entity_poly.type
_entity_poly.pdbx_seq_one_letter_code
_entity_poly.pdbx_strand_id
1 'polypeptide(L)'
;MQISKTVLIMAAVLLLTSCSGIIPETDLNIEDSCLDNSIVTENEYTARGSSVCLDVPYQKYAGVNWCLPASASMTLDFLGNPISQQELAKKIIKPDGLGDVYKMVRFAKELGYQASFTLLTMEEIEEYLFNRIPLIAIQKYKMTNPLAHARVIIGYDAEKKEIITNDPTIGRNYTVSYDQFLDLNLTVNTKYCMAIVITPTYL
;
A
#
# COMPACT_ATOMS: atom_id res chain seq x y z
N MET A 1 17.42 -44.59 -11.89
CA MET A 1 18.10 -44.17 -13.12
C MET A 1 18.16 -42.65 -13.07
N GLN A 2 19.32 -42.11 -12.67
CA GLN A 2 19.57 -40.68 -12.47
C GLN A 2 19.88 -40.02 -13.83
N ILE A 3 19.29 -38.89 -14.12
CA ILE A 3 19.74 -38.03 -15.22
C ILE A 3 20.08 -36.66 -14.62
N SER A 4 21.39 -36.40 -14.59
CA SER A 4 22.02 -35.12 -14.27
C SER A 4 21.80 -34.10 -15.38
N LYS A 5 21.39 -32.88 -15.03
CA LYS A 5 21.41 -31.72 -15.93
C LYS A 5 22.51 -30.75 -15.53
N THR A 6 23.58 -30.77 -16.26
CA THR A 6 24.68 -29.81 -16.21
C THR A 6 24.24 -28.49 -16.87
N VAL A 7 24.27 -27.39 -16.12
CA VAL A 7 24.04 -26.05 -16.64
C VAL A 7 25.40 -25.40 -16.97
N LEU A 8 25.52 -24.97 -18.21
CA LEU A 8 26.70 -24.30 -18.79
C LEU A 8 26.67 -22.81 -18.43
N ILE A 9 27.67 -22.34 -17.68
CA ILE A 9 27.87 -20.93 -17.34
C ILE A 9 28.78 -20.32 -18.39
N MET A 10 28.30 -19.36 -19.16
CA MET A 10 29.13 -18.48 -19.98
C MET A 10 29.42 -17.18 -19.24
N ALA A 11 30.67 -16.94 -18.91
CA ALA A 11 31.18 -15.68 -18.36
C ALA A 11 31.50 -14.73 -19.54
N ALA A 12 30.90 -13.54 -19.52
CA ALA A 12 31.31 -12.42 -20.36
C ALA A 12 31.99 -11.36 -19.49
N VAL A 13 33.29 -11.18 -19.70
CA VAL A 13 34.11 -10.11 -19.13
C VAL A 13 33.94 -8.87 -19.98
N LEU A 14 33.51 -7.73 -19.40
CA LEU A 14 33.52 -6.43 -20.04
C LEU A 14 34.33 -5.42 -19.21
N LEU A 15 35.22 -4.75 -19.92
CA LEU A 15 36.26 -3.83 -19.45
C LEU A 15 35.68 -2.52 -18.88
N LEU A 16 36.25 -2.10 -17.75
CA LEU A 16 36.03 -0.82 -17.10
C LEU A 16 36.77 0.30 -17.85
N THR A 17 36.04 1.34 -18.22
CA THR A 17 36.63 2.67 -18.46
C THR A 17 36.09 3.65 -17.45
N SER A 18 36.95 4.17 -16.61
CA SER A 18 36.68 5.20 -15.61
C SER A 18 36.44 6.55 -16.28
N CYS A 19 35.39 7.25 -15.89
CA CYS A 19 35.25 8.70 -16.09
C CYS A 19 34.91 9.35 -14.75
N SER A 20 35.86 10.02 -14.14
CA SER A 20 35.68 10.84 -12.97
C SER A 20 35.06 12.19 -13.38
N GLY A 21 33.85 12.44 -12.96
CA GLY A 21 33.15 13.72 -13.05
C GLY A 21 32.81 14.22 -11.65
N ILE A 22 33.36 15.34 -11.24
CA ILE A 22 33.08 16.08 -10.00
C ILE A 22 31.72 16.74 -10.18
N ILE A 23 30.77 16.45 -9.28
CA ILE A 23 29.46 17.12 -9.21
C ILE A 23 29.48 18.06 -8.01
N PRO A 24 29.16 19.38 -8.15
CA PRO A 24 29.08 20.30 -7.02
C PRO A 24 27.86 20.05 -6.16
N GLU A 25 28.04 20.09 -4.84
CA GLU A 25 26.96 20.16 -3.86
C GLU A 25 26.08 21.40 -4.11
N THR A 26 24.79 21.15 -4.35
CA THR A 26 23.78 22.19 -4.24
C THR A 26 22.72 21.72 -3.24
N ASP A 27 22.52 22.55 -2.21
CA ASP A 27 21.48 22.43 -1.20
C ASP A 27 20.11 22.17 -1.83
N LEU A 28 19.52 20.99 -1.57
CA LEU A 28 18.15 20.69 -1.90
C LEU A 28 17.30 20.77 -0.63
N ASN A 29 16.51 21.81 -0.53
CA ASN A 29 15.36 21.91 0.36
C ASN A 29 14.39 20.75 0.09
N ILE A 30 14.22 19.87 1.07
CA ILE A 30 13.31 18.73 1.01
C ILE A 30 11.93 19.20 1.50
N GLU A 31 11.14 19.75 0.60
CA GLU A 31 9.69 19.85 0.70
C GLU A 31 9.11 19.23 -0.58
N ASP A 32 9.07 17.90 -0.64
CA ASP A 32 8.16 17.08 -1.46
C ASP A 32 8.67 15.63 -1.54
N SER A 33 8.41 14.81 -0.52
CA SER A 33 9.01 13.48 -0.42
C SER A 33 8.21 12.36 -1.12
N CYS A 34 7.37 12.67 -2.09
CA CYS A 34 6.56 11.67 -2.82
C CYS A 34 6.89 11.55 -4.31
N LEU A 35 8.13 11.81 -4.74
CA LEU A 35 8.51 11.64 -6.15
C LEU A 35 9.92 11.05 -6.29
N ASP A 36 10.04 9.75 -6.51
CA ASP A 36 10.94 9.19 -7.52
C ASP A 36 10.58 7.75 -7.88
N ASN A 37 10.35 7.51 -9.17
CA ASN A 37 9.97 6.25 -9.79
C ASN A 37 11.17 5.60 -10.50
N SER A 38 12.33 5.46 -9.88
CA SER A 38 13.46 4.78 -10.50
C SER A 38 13.40 3.26 -10.32
N ILE A 39 13.83 2.55 -11.35
CA ILE A 39 13.84 1.09 -11.49
C ILE A 39 14.70 0.45 -10.40
N VAL A 40 14.08 -0.40 -9.56
CA VAL A 40 14.74 -1.15 -8.48
C VAL A 40 15.60 -2.28 -9.07
N THR A 41 16.90 -2.33 -8.74
CA THR A 41 17.81 -3.42 -9.10
C THR A 41 17.99 -4.41 -7.94
N GLU A 42 18.35 -5.67 -8.22
CA GLU A 42 18.50 -6.76 -7.23
C GLU A 42 19.43 -6.47 -6.04
N ASN A 43 20.28 -5.46 -6.13
CA ASN A 43 21.17 -5.03 -5.03
C ASN A 43 20.50 -4.15 -3.97
N GLU A 44 19.29 -3.67 -4.19
CA GLU A 44 18.52 -2.86 -3.24
C GLU A 44 17.71 -3.67 -2.23
N TYR A 45 17.67 -4.98 -2.37
CA TYR A 45 17.02 -5.87 -1.38
C TYR A 45 17.73 -5.85 -0.01
N THR A 46 18.98 -5.41 0.06
CA THR A 46 19.73 -5.23 1.31
C THR A 46 19.64 -3.84 1.91
N ALA A 47 19.11 -2.87 1.16
CA ALA A 47 18.70 -1.57 1.66
C ALA A 47 17.18 -1.44 1.37
N ARG A 48 16.32 -2.10 2.16
CA ARG A 48 14.93 -1.66 2.28
C ARG A 48 15.02 -0.18 2.61
N GLY A 49 14.64 0.67 1.63
CA GLY A 49 14.68 2.10 1.84
C GLY A 49 13.99 2.42 3.15
N SER A 50 14.56 3.26 3.98
CA SER A 50 14.02 3.60 5.30
C SER A 50 12.59 4.13 5.22
N SER A 51 12.11 4.48 4.02
CA SER A 51 10.76 4.99 3.79
C SER A 51 10.22 4.70 2.38
N VAL A 52 8.91 4.56 2.28
CA VAL A 52 8.15 4.44 1.03
C VAL A 52 6.92 5.32 1.12
N CYS A 53 6.58 6.04 0.04
CA CYS A 53 5.31 6.76 -0.10
C CYS A 53 4.80 6.59 -1.54
N LEU A 54 3.64 5.96 -1.70
CA LEU A 54 3.01 5.74 -2.99
C LEU A 54 2.12 6.93 -3.35
N ASP A 55 2.19 7.42 -4.59
CA ASP A 55 1.31 8.50 -5.06
C ASP A 55 -0.09 7.97 -5.40
N VAL A 56 -0.81 7.52 -4.36
CA VAL A 56 -2.20 7.06 -4.48
C VAL A 56 -3.13 8.27 -4.58
N PRO A 57 -3.96 8.38 -5.64
CA PRO A 57 -4.89 9.50 -5.80
C PRO A 57 -5.83 9.64 -4.61
N TYR A 58 -5.81 10.81 -3.94
CA TYR A 58 -6.66 11.03 -2.78
C TYR A 58 -8.11 11.36 -3.17
N GLN A 59 -9.07 10.74 -2.48
CA GLN A 59 -10.48 11.04 -2.59
C GLN A 59 -11.14 11.13 -1.21
N LYS A 60 -11.80 12.25 -0.92
CA LYS A 60 -12.72 12.35 0.21
C LYS A 60 -13.95 11.48 -0.05
N TYR A 61 -14.54 10.89 0.99
CA TYR A 61 -15.78 10.12 0.81
C TYR A 61 -16.93 11.01 0.27
N ALA A 62 -17.69 10.48 -0.70
CA ALA A 62 -18.77 11.19 -1.40
C ALA A 62 -20.16 10.91 -0.84
N GLY A 63 -20.31 9.94 0.07
CA GLY A 63 -21.58 9.55 0.68
C GLY A 63 -21.42 9.11 2.13
N VAL A 64 -22.53 9.06 2.85
CA VAL A 64 -22.54 8.66 4.28
C VAL A 64 -22.03 7.22 4.41
N ASN A 65 -21.09 6.98 5.33
CA ASN A 65 -20.43 5.69 5.56
C ASN A 65 -19.65 5.13 4.35
N TRP A 66 -19.24 5.98 3.41
CA TRP A 66 -18.54 5.56 2.20
C TRP A 66 -17.00 5.54 2.36
N CYS A 67 -16.50 5.35 3.57
CA CYS A 67 -15.05 5.19 3.77
C CYS A 67 -14.49 3.99 2.96
N LEU A 68 -15.17 2.85 2.93
CA LEU A 68 -14.73 1.69 2.14
C LEU A 68 -14.84 1.94 0.62
N PRO A 69 -15.96 2.43 0.04
CA PRO A 69 -16.01 2.84 -1.36
C PRO A 69 -14.93 3.86 -1.75
N ALA A 70 -14.66 4.86 -0.90
CA ALA A 70 -13.62 5.85 -1.17
C ALA A 70 -12.21 5.24 -1.17
N SER A 71 -11.89 4.43 -0.15
CA SER A 71 -10.60 3.72 -0.08
C SER A 71 -10.40 2.76 -1.24
N ALA A 72 -11.44 2.02 -1.62
CA ALA A 72 -11.40 1.12 -2.77
C ALA A 72 -11.22 1.87 -4.09
N SER A 73 -11.90 3.01 -4.26
CA SER A 73 -11.74 3.88 -5.44
C SER A 73 -10.31 4.37 -5.58
N MET A 74 -9.70 4.88 -4.50
CA MET A 74 -8.30 5.32 -4.48
C MET A 74 -7.34 4.18 -4.83
N THR A 75 -7.54 3.00 -4.24
CA THR A 75 -6.69 1.84 -4.48
C THR A 75 -6.80 1.33 -5.92
N LEU A 76 -8.02 1.19 -6.45
CA LEU A 76 -8.23 0.72 -7.83
C LEU A 76 -7.74 1.74 -8.87
N ASP A 77 -7.89 3.04 -8.60
CA ASP A 77 -7.35 4.11 -9.46
C ASP A 77 -5.81 4.02 -9.54
N PHE A 78 -5.13 3.85 -8.41
CA PHE A 78 -3.68 3.62 -8.37
C PHE A 78 -3.26 2.36 -9.15
N LEU A 79 -4.06 1.30 -9.12
CA LEU A 79 -3.82 0.06 -9.87
C LEU A 79 -4.19 0.16 -11.36
N GLY A 80 -4.53 1.36 -11.86
CA GLY A 80 -4.85 1.61 -13.26
C GLY A 80 -6.27 1.20 -13.70
N ASN A 81 -7.17 0.95 -12.76
CA ASN A 81 -8.57 0.61 -13.01
C ASN A 81 -9.51 1.54 -12.24
N PRO A 82 -9.64 2.82 -12.62
CA PRO A 82 -10.43 3.80 -11.90
C PRO A 82 -11.92 3.44 -11.92
N ILE A 83 -12.49 3.24 -10.74
CA ILE A 83 -13.93 2.99 -10.53
C ILE A 83 -14.44 4.00 -9.53
N SER A 84 -15.54 4.67 -9.86
CA SER A 84 -16.11 5.71 -9.00
C SER A 84 -16.64 5.16 -7.67
N GLN A 85 -16.60 5.99 -6.61
CA GLN A 85 -17.19 5.64 -5.33
C GLN A 85 -18.66 5.25 -5.43
N GLN A 86 -19.41 5.90 -6.35
CA GLN A 86 -20.84 5.63 -6.59
C GLN A 86 -21.06 4.23 -7.17
N GLU A 87 -20.20 3.80 -8.09
CA GLU A 87 -20.28 2.44 -8.66
C GLU A 87 -19.89 1.40 -7.63
N LEU A 88 -18.82 1.64 -6.88
CA LEU A 88 -18.39 0.78 -5.79
C LEU A 88 -19.46 0.67 -4.71
N ALA A 89 -20.08 1.79 -4.30
CA ALA A 89 -21.13 1.78 -3.29
C ALA A 89 -22.29 0.86 -3.66
N LYS A 90 -22.73 0.85 -4.93
CA LYS A 90 -23.76 -0.06 -5.43
C LYS A 90 -23.39 -1.54 -5.29
N LYS A 91 -22.10 -1.86 -5.31
CA LYS A 91 -21.58 -3.23 -5.25
C LYS A 91 -21.30 -3.70 -3.83
N ILE A 92 -20.74 -2.80 -2.98
CA ILE A 92 -20.13 -3.20 -1.71
C ILE A 92 -20.81 -2.64 -0.46
N ILE A 93 -21.80 -1.76 -0.59
CA ILE A 93 -22.60 -1.31 0.55
C ILE A 93 -23.69 -2.34 0.84
N LYS A 94 -23.90 -2.63 2.13
CA LYS A 94 -24.98 -3.48 2.62
C LYS A 94 -26.28 -2.69 2.76
N PRO A 95 -27.44 -3.37 2.93
CA PRO A 95 -28.73 -2.70 3.16
C PRO A 95 -28.75 -1.81 4.42
N ASP A 96 -27.91 -2.10 5.43
CA ASP A 96 -27.74 -1.29 6.64
C ASP A 96 -26.89 -0.02 6.40
N GLY A 97 -26.43 0.22 5.18
CA GLY A 97 -25.63 1.37 4.80
C GLY A 97 -24.13 1.25 5.10
N LEU A 98 -23.66 0.09 5.58
CA LEU A 98 -22.24 -0.13 5.91
C LEU A 98 -21.49 -0.83 4.77
N GLY A 99 -20.22 -0.53 4.64
CA GLY A 99 -19.32 -1.21 3.70
C GLY A 99 -19.13 -2.69 4.07
N ASP A 100 -19.12 -3.57 3.06
CA ASP A 100 -18.88 -5.00 3.21
C ASP A 100 -17.52 -5.37 2.63
N VAL A 101 -16.56 -5.71 3.49
CA VAL A 101 -15.18 -6.07 3.11
C VAL A 101 -15.15 -7.33 2.22
N TYR A 102 -16.03 -8.32 2.48
CA TYR A 102 -16.07 -9.55 1.69
C TYR A 102 -16.66 -9.33 0.30
N LYS A 103 -17.65 -8.43 0.18
CA LYS A 103 -18.14 -7.99 -1.14
C LYS A 103 -17.06 -7.26 -1.92
N MET A 104 -16.25 -6.42 -1.24
CA MET A 104 -15.13 -5.74 -1.88
C MET A 104 -14.08 -6.72 -2.40
N VAL A 105 -13.68 -7.69 -1.58
CA VAL A 105 -12.75 -8.75 -1.99
C VAL A 105 -13.27 -9.53 -3.20
N ARG A 106 -14.54 -9.92 -3.16
CA ARG A 106 -15.19 -10.64 -4.28
C ARG A 106 -15.22 -9.78 -5.54
N PHE A 107 -15.62 -8.52 -5.42
CA PHE A 107 -15.67 -7.60 -6.55
C PHE A 107 -14.29 -7.37 -7.17
N ALA A 108 -13.23 -7.22 -6.36
CA ALA A 108 -11.86 -7.12 -6.87
C ALA A 108 -11.45 -8.38 -7.67
N LYS A 109 -11.86 -9.58 -7.19
CA LYS A 109 -11.63 -10.83 -7.94
C LYS A 109 -12.40 -10.89 -9.25
N GLU A 110 -13.64 -10.39 -9.28
CA GLU A 110 -14.43 -10.28 -10.53
C GLU A 110 -13.78 -9.34 -11.56
N LEU A 111 -13.01 -8.34 -11.09
CA LEU A 111 -12.22 -7.45 -11.92
C LEU A 111 -10.88 -8.07 -12.41
N GLY A 112 -10.56 -9.30 -12.00
CA GLY A 112 -9.34 -10.01 -12.41
C GLY A 112 -8.14 -9.82 -11.48
N TYR A 113 -8.31 -9.22 -10.31
CA TYR A 113 -7.27 -9.11 -9.29
C TYR A 113 -7.21 -10.35 -8.40
N GLN A 114 -6.04 -10.62 -7.82
CA GLN A 114 -6.00 -11.38 -6.59
C GLN A 114 -6.42 -10.47 -5.45
N ALA A 115 -7.27 -10.95 -4.55
CA ALA A 115 -7.71 -10.15 -3.43
C ALA A 115 -8.00 -11.02 -2.21
N SER A 116 -7.69 -10.49 -1.02
CA SER A 116 -7.96 -11.13 0.27
C SER A 116 -8.29 -10.09 1.34
N PHE A 117 -8.98 -10.53 2.39
CA PHE A 117 -9.10 -9.79 3.63
C PHE A 117 -8.38 -10.60 4.71
N THR A 118 -7.33 -10.05 5.28
CA THR A 118 -6.37 -10.78 6.12
C THR A 118 -5.81 -9.92 7.25
N LEU A 119 -5.05 -10.55 8.13
CA LEU A 119 -4.27 -9.90 9.18
C LEU A 119 -2.82 -9.76 8.70
N LEU A 120 -2.24 -8.58 8.82
CA LEU A 120 -0.87 -8.27 8.41
C LEU A 120 -0.08 -7.73 9.61
N THR A 121 1.16 -8.16 9.76
CA THR A 121 2.16 -7.52 10.62
C THR A 121 2.64 -6.21 10.00
N MET A 122 3.40 -5.41 10.77
CA MET A 122 4.01 -4.18 10.22
C MET A 122 5.01 -4.50 9.12
N GLU A 123 5.80 -5.55 9.29
CA GLU A 123 6.80 -6.01 8.31
C GLU A 123 6.15 -6.44 6.98
N GLU A 124 5.00 -7.12 7.05
CA GLU A 124 4.23 -7.48 5.85
C GLU A 124 3.61 -6.25 5.18
N ILE A 125 3.16 -5.26 5.96
CA ILE A 125 2.66 -3.98 5.41
C ILE A 125 3.79 -3.26 4.66
N GLU A 126 4.98 -3.15 5.27
CA GLU A 126 6.15 -2.54 4.64
C GLU A 126 6.54 -3.27 3.35
N GLU A 127 6.49 -4.62 3.34
CA GLU A 127 6.78 -5.43 2.16
C GLU A 127 5.79 -5.17 1.01
N TYR A 128 4.48 -5.11 1.30
CA TYR A 128 3.49 -4.76 0.27
C TYR A 128 3.72 -3.36 -0.30
N LEU A 129 3.99 -2.37 0.55
CA LEU A 129 4.24 -1.00 0.13
C LEU A 129 5.53 -0.87 -0.69
N PHE A 130 6.60 -1.57 -0.28
CA PHE A 130 7.83 -1.65 -1.05
C PHE A 130 7.60 -2.23 -2.45
N ASN A 131 6.73 -3.23 -2.57
CA ASN A 131 6.29 -3.81 -3.84
C ASN A 131 5.19 -2.97 -4.55
N ARG A 132 5.00 -1.71 -4.14
CA ARG A 132 4.05 -0.76 -4.74
C ARG A 132 2.58 -1.21 -4.66
N ILE A 133 2.22 -1.93 -3.60
CA ILE A 133 0.85 -2.41 -3.36
C ILE A 133 0.27 -1.62 -2.18
N PRO A 134 -0.61 -0.64 -2.41
CA PRO A 134 -1.34 0.04 -1.34
C PRO A 134 -2.35 -0.92 -0.70
N LEU A 135 -2.62 -0.73 0.59
CA LEU A 135 -3.47 -1.61 1.37
C LEU A 135 -4.69 -0.84 1.92
N ILE A 136 -5.84 -1.49 2.03
CA ILE A 136 -7.00 -0.86 2.66
C ILE A 136 -7.11 -1.40 4.10
N ALA A 137 -6.67 -0.61 5.08
CA ALA A 137 -6.81 -0.94 6.49
C ALA A 137 -8.27 -0.82 6.94
N ILE A 138 -8.72 -1.79 7.73
CA ILE A 138 -10.04 -1.79 8.38
C ILE A 138 -9.83 -1.71 9.91
N GLN A 139 -10.09 -0.53 10.46
CA GLN A 139 -9.73 -0.18 11.83
C GLN A 139 -10.87 0.59 12.52
N LYS A 140 -10.70 0.94 13.79
CA LYS A 140 -11.55 1.96 14.43
C LYS A 140 -11.37 3.31 13.73
N TYR A 141 -12.43 4.09 13.65
CA TYR A 141 -12.35 5.45 13.16
C TYR A 141 -11.35 6.28 13.99
N LYS A 142 -11.43 6.19 15.31
CA LYS A 142 -10.50 6.74 16.30
C LYS A 142 -10.66 6.00 17.62
N MET A 143 -9.71 6.16 18.54
CA MET A 143 -9.74 5.47 19.84
C MET A 143 -11.04 5.71 20.64
N THR A 144 -11.59 6.92 20.55
CA THR A 144 -12.85 7.30 21.24
C THR A 144 -14.10 6.95 20.46
N ASN A 145 -13.98 6.44 19.24
CA ASN A 145 -15.09 6.01 18.40
C ASN A 145 -14.74 4.67 17.72
N PRO A 146 -15.27 3.55 18.25
CA PRO A 146 -14.92 2.21 17.78
C PRO A 146 -15.62 1.79 16.48
N LEU A 147 -16.36 2.68 15.82
CA LEU A 147 -16.98 2.36 14.52
C LEU A 147 -15.90 1.94 13.52
N ALA A 148 -16.19 0.90 12.75
CA ALA A 148 -15.30 0.43 11.71
C ALA A 148 -15.11 1.50 10.63
N HIS A 149 -13.87 1.72 10.23
CA HIS A 149 -13.43 2.72 9.26
C HIS A 149 -12.43 2.11 8.31
N ALA A 150 -12.46 2.53 7.05
CA ALA A 150 -11.50 2.16 6.03
C ALA A 150 -10.61 3.34 5.66
N ARG A 151 -9.30 3.11 5.55
CA ARG A 151 -8.30 4.06 5.04
C ARG A 151 -7.27 3.33 4.19
N VAL A 152 -6.63 4.04 3.26
CA VAL A 152 -5.60 3.43 2.41
C VAL A 152 -4.24 3.67 3.04
N ILE A 153 -3.49 2.60 3.32
CA ILE A 153 -2.08 2.68 3.67
C ILE A 153 -1.30 2.89 2.38
N ILE A 154 -0.56 3.99 2.31
CA ILE A 154 0.16 4.40 1.11
C ILE A 154 1.68 4.48 1.32
N GLY A 155 2.15 4.41 2.56
CA GLY A 155 3.57 4.52 2.84
C GLY A 155 3.92 4.27 4.29
N TYR A 156 5.22 4.24 4.53
CA TYR A 156 5.81 4.13 5.86
C TYR A 156 7.15 4.88 5.93
N ASP A 157 7.55 5.22 7.15
CA ASP A 157 8.89 5.67 7.51
C ASP A 157 9.38 4.76 8.65
N ALA A 158 10.28 3.82 8.33
CA ALA A 158 10.76 2.83 9.29
C ALA A 158 11.67 3.43 10.37
N GLU A 159 12.40 4.50 10.07
CA GLU A 159 13.25 5.20 11.03
C GLU A 159 12.41 5.94 12.08
N LYS A 160 11.36 6.63 11.64
CA LYS A 160 10.42 7.33 12.51
C LYS A 160 9.36 6.42 13.11
N LYS A 161 9.23 5.18 12.61
CA LYS A 161 8.14 4.24 12.93
C LYS A 161 6.76 4.85 12.68
N GLU A 162 6.56 5.37 11.49
CA GLU A 162 5.33 6.03 11.06
C GLU A 162 4.70 5.32 9.86
N ILE A 163 3.37 5.27 9.84
CA ILE A 163 2.53 4.87 8.70
C ILE A 163 1.92 6.12 8.09
N ILE A 164 1.93 6.16 6.75
CA ILE A 164 1.30 7.22 5.96
C ILE A 164 0.02 6.66 5.33
N THR A 165 -1.09 7.36 5.50
CA THR A 165 -2.39 6.92 4.98
C THR A 165 -3.11 8.02 4.20
N ASN A 166 -3.88 7.63 3.19
CA ASN A 166 -4.96 8.44 2.65
C ASN A 166 -6.25 8.07 3.39
N ASP A 167 -6.68 8.92 4.31
CA ASP A 167 -7.91 8.73 5.08
C ASP A 167 -9.05 9.53 4.46
N PRO A 168 -10.12 8.88 3.98
CA PRO A 168 -11.23 9.56 3.29
C PRO A 168 -11.94 10.63 4.14
N THR A 169 -11.74 10.59 5.46
CA THR A 169 -12.38 11.51 6.41
C THR A 169 -11.41 12.59 6.91
N ILE A 170 -10.16 12.21 7.18
CA ILE A 170 -9.15 13.09 7.78
C ILE A 170 -8.41 13.86 6.70
N GLY A 171 -7.86 13.19 5.68
CA GLY A 171 -7.12 13.85 4.62
C GLY A 171 -6.09 12.97 3.92
N ARG A 172 -5.42 13.58 2.94
CA ARG A 172 -4.28 13.02 2.23
C ARG A 172 -3.05 12.99 3.12
N ASN A 173 -2.22 11.96 2.95
CA ASN A 173 -0.91 11.80 3.62
C ASN A 173 -0.98 11.95 5.15
N TYR A 174 -2.06 11.44 5.74
CA TYR A 174 -2.22 11.46 7.19
C TYR A 174 -1.27 10.45 7.83
N THR A 175 -0.35 10.95 8.67
CA THR A 175 0.71 10.17 9.30
C THR A 175 0.37 9.88 10.75
N VAL A 176 0.63 8.64 11.18
CA VAL A 176 0.50 8.18 12.58
C VAL A 176 1.66 7.26 12.94
N SER A 177 2.06 7.19 14.22
CA SER A 177 3.04 6.22 14.66
C SER A 177 2.54 4.78 14.51
N TYR A 178 3.45 3.80 14.40
CA TYR A 178 3.11 2.37 14.34
C TYR A 178 2.22 1.95 15.51
N ASP A 179 2.54 2.41 16.73
CA ASP A 179 1.76 2.09 17.91
C ASP A 179 0.34 2.65 17.82
N GLN A 180 0.19 3.93 17.46
CA GLN A 180 -1.12 4.55 17.27
C GLN A 180 -1.93 3.87 16.16
N PHE A 181 -1.26 3.46 15.08
CA PHE A 181 -1.90 2.75 13.98
C PHE A 181 -2.42 1.37 14.42
N LEU A 182 -1.63 0.62 15.20
CA LEU A 182 -2.02 -0.68 15.71
C LEU A 182 -3.08 -0.60 16.83
N ASP A 183 -3.09 0.44 17.64
CA ASP A 183 -4.12 0.70 18.65
C ASP A 183 -5.52 0.91 18.04
N LEU A 184 -5.57 1.35 16.77
CA LEU A 184 -6.83 1.48 16.03
C LEU A 184 -7.42 0.15 15.60
N ASN A 185 -6.77 -0.99 15.80
CA ASN A 185 -7.32 -2.29 15.44
C ASN A 185 -8.68 -2.55 16.10
N LEU A 186 -9.58 -3.19 15.35
CA LEU A 186 -10.92 -3.57 15.84
C LEU A 186 -10.86 -4.72 16.86
N THR A 187 -9.80 -5.51 16.82
CA THR A 187 -9.55 -6.62 17.76
C THR A 187 -8.61 -6.19 18.88
N VAL A 188 -8.60 -6.92 19.97
CA VAL A 188 -7.67 -6.71 21.10
C VAL A 188 -6.23 -7.12 20.76
N ASN A 189 -6.01 -7.74 19.61
CA ASN A 189 -4.67 -8.12 19.15
C ASN A 189 -4.03 -6.95 18.40
N THR A 190 -3.21 -6.18 19.10
CA THR A 190 -2.52 -4.98 18.58
C THR A 190 -1.30 -5.29 17.71
N LYS A 191 -0.98 -6.56 17.44
CA LYS A 191 0.18 -6.94 16.62
C LYS A 191 -0.12 -6.97 15.12
N TYR A 192 -1.40 -7.02 14.73
CA TYR A 192 -1.81 -7.22 13.34
C TYR A 192 -2.82 -6.17 12.92
N CYS A 193 -2.68 -5.66 11.71
CA CYS A 193 -3.68 -4.83 11.06
C CYS A 193 -4.61 -5.70 10.20
N MET A 194 -5.92 -5.49 10.32
CA MET A 194 -6.90 -6.06 9.39
C MET A 194 -6.88 -5.26 8.09
N ALA A 195 -6.55 -5.90 6.98
CA ALA A 195 -6.45 -5.21 5.69
C ALA A 195 -7.08 -5.98 4.53
N ILE A 196 -7.59 -5.25 3.54
CA ILE A 196 -7.86 -5.78 2.21
C ILE A 196 -6.60 -5.55 1.38
N VAL A 197 -6.09 -6.63 0.82
CA VAL A 197 -4.98 -6.66 -0.13
C VAL A 197 -5.56 -6.89 -1.51
N ILE A 198 -5.17 -6.07 -2.50
CA ILE A 198 -5.57 -6.22 -3.91
C ILE A 198 -4.30 -6.15 -4.74
N THR A 199 -3.98 -7.23 -5.48
CA THR A 199 -2.78 -7.32 -6.31
C THR A 199 -3.13 -7.67 -7.75
N PRO A 200 -2.40 -7.11 -8.73
CA PRO A 200 -2.51 -7.57 -10.13
C PRO A 200 -2.19 -9.06 -10.24
N THR A 201 -2.81 -9.75 -11.19
CA THR A 201 -2.63 -11.21 -11.40
C THR A 201 -1.27 -11.56 -12.03
N TYR A 202 -0.48 -10.55 -12.44
CA TYR A 202 0.78 -10.72 -13.20
C TYR A 202 2.05 -10.42 -12.37
N LEU A 203 1.96 -10.44 -11.04
CA LEU A 203 3.13 -10.37 -10.16
C LEU A 203 3.67 -11.76 -9.84
#